data_61ddc39dbc89a741e11193553ed0261e
#
_entry.id   61ddc39dbc89a741e11193553ed0261e
#
_cell.length_a   1.000
_cell.length_b   1.000
_cell.length_c   1.000
_cell.angle_alpha   90.00
_cell.angle_beta   90.00
_cell.angle_gamma   90.00
#
_symmetry.space_group_name_H-M   'P 1'
#
loop_
_entity.id
_entity.type
_entity.pdbx_description
1 polymer ?
#
loop_
_entity_poly.entity_id
_entity_poly.type
_entity_poly.pdbx_seq_one_letter_code
_entity_poly.pdbx_strand_id
1 'polypeptide(L)'
;MTKQLRFSDHSTEVPKRNYDQLNIDSILESLFAVSDYGLIDASFDGLVKSRSSDSHQDDFIQRALHLGSVILEAGKRSARKRSSVHNASVWPLSPHLTIKVFSMLDTTSVWSATATCLFFQKCAKDPFCYTNIDLAALVPKMRPKIIVPKINARVSTMIEQAGNALQSIKLCGPYYDEVATQEEMLPIFTCSCLSSLSANGGAPGSRLKRLRLYNIGVPDGWGDVTSVTEKISASLTVCPSLVEIKIVSTDVHISRILKSVSRYCRLLERFIFEYDGGSPDLLEASVCKEFVFNCPKITTLALQGRQVFPSEAFELVKGFHELKYVDFSGCYSLTGAFLENLGTEGGANSLEVMIIRRFYSSLTKVDVKKLMKALLAGKFRRLRHLDISDSTCLYNDDDSDDDIHYYDISFIPIKKLMKQRPNFRLVYKYNGSYTDTSS
;
A
#
# COMPACT_ATOMS: atom_id res chain seq x y z
N MET A 1 0.49 21.80 -45.09
CA MET A 1 1.40 20.83 -45.74
C MET A 1 1.18 19.47 -45.10
N THR A 2 0.33 18.66 -45.73
CA THR A 2 -0.15 17.36 -45.23
C THR A 2 0.77 16.30 -45.82
N LYS A 3 1.60 15.64 -44.99
CA LYS A 3 2.39 14.49 -45.42
C LYS A 3 1.52 13.23 -45.29
N GLN A 4 1.03 12.74 -46.44
CA GLN A 4 0.48 11.39 -46.56
C GLN A 4 1.60 10.35 -46.42
N LEU A 5 1.50 9.49 -45.40
CA LEU A 5 2.30 8.28 -45.28
C LEU A 5 1.74 7.24 -46.26
N ARG A 6 2.46 6.96 -47.33
CA ARG A 6 2.20 5.81 -48.22
C ARG A 6 2.57 4.54 -47.45
N PHE A 7 1.58 3.66 -47.23
CA PHE A 7 1.82 2.27 -46.86
C PHE A 7 2.29 1.55 -48.14
N SER A 8 3.52 1.05 -48.13
CA SER A 8 4.03 0.13 -49.12
C SER A 8 3.39 -1.24 -48.91
N ASP A 9 2.71 -1.70 -49.96
CA ASP A 9 2.26 -3.09 -50.11
C ASP A 9 3.47 -4.02 -50.06
N HIS A 10 3.67 -4.70 -48.94
CA HIS A 10 4.56 -5.85 -48.91
C HIS A 10 3.72 -7.09 -49.30
N SER A 11 3.88 -7.49 -50.53
CA SER A 11 3.52 -8.82 -51.03
C SER A 11 4.00 -9.87 -50.03
N THR A 12 3.06 -10.62 -49.48
CA THR A 12 3.31 -11.78 -48.62
C THR A 12 3.94 -12.89 -49.46
N GLU A 13 5.27 -12.90 -49.59
CA GLU A 13 5.98 -14.12 -49.97
C GLU A 13 5.81 -15.13 -48.83
N VAL A 14 5.05 -16.21 -49.10
CA VAL A 14 4.95 -17.36 -48.22
C VAL A 14 6.36 -18.00 -48.18
N PRO A 15 7.03 -18.04 -47.03
CA PRO A 15 8.37 -18.62 -46.96
C PRO A 15 8.32 -20.10 -47.37
N LYS A 16 9.16 -20.50 -48.32
CA LYS A 16 9.34 -21.90 -48.69
C LYS A 16 9.72 -22.70 -47.45
N ARG A 17 8.82 -23.57 -46.96
CA ARG A 17 9.07 -24.44 -45.82
C ARG A 17 10.17 -25.41 -46.17
N ASN A 18 11.22 -25.49 -45.34
CA ASN A 18 12.30 -26.44 -45.50
C ASN A 18 11.81 -27.85 -45.07
N TYR A 19 12.41 -28.94 -45.58
CA TYR A 19 12.04 -30.32 -45.23
C TYR A 19 12.07 -30.59 -43.71
N ASP A 20 13.00 -30.00 -42.99
CA ASP A 20 13.08 -30.08 -41.53
C ASP A 20 11.84 -29.46 -40.83
N GLN A 21 11.30 -28.39 -41.39
CA GLN A 21 10.10 -27.72 -40.85
C GLN A 21 8.83 -28.57 -41.04
N LEU A 22 8.69 -29.28 -42.16
CA LEU A 22 7.57 -30.19 -42.40
C LEU A 22 7.59 -31.37 -41.42
N ASN A 23 8.75 -31.87 -41.05
CA ASN A 23 8.92 -32.95 -40.07
C ASN A 23 8.51 -32.47 -38.66
N ILE A 24 8.90 -31.26 -38.27
CA ILE A 24 8.55 -30.67 -36.98
C ILE A 24 7.04 -30.43 -36.91
N ASP A 25 6.43 -29.90 -37.98
CA ASP A 25 4.99 -29.64 -38.03
C ASP A 25 4.19 -30.95 -37.83
N SER A 26 4.59 -32.04 -38.49
CA SER A 26 3.95 -33.35 -38.34
C SER A 26 4.05 -33.91 -36.93
N ILE A 27 5.23 -33.77 -36.29
CA ILE A 27 5.46 -34.21 -34.92
C ILE A 27 4.56 -33.43 -33.95
N LEU A 28 4.49 -32.12 -34.11
CA LEU A 28 3.67 -31.28 -33.26
C LEU A 28 2.16 -31.57 -33.45
N GLU A 29 1.72 -31.75 -34.69
CA GLU A 29 0.32 -32.17 -34.99
C GLU A 29 -0.02 -33.49 -34.33
N SER A 30 0.85 -34.50 -34.42
CA SER A 30 0.68 -35.79 -33.77
C SER A 30 0.65 -35.66 -32.24
N LEU A 31 1.52 -34.84 -31.64
CA LEU A 31 1.58 -34.64 -30.22
C LEU A 31 0.30 -33.94 -29.71
N PHE A 32 -0.20 -32.93 -30.44
CA PHE A 32 -1.42 -32.21 -30.06
C PHE A 32 -2.72 -32.98 -30.37
N ALA A 33 -2.66 -34.04 -31.16
CA ALA A 33 -3.79 -34.95 -31.40
C ALA A 33 -4.00 -35.94 -30.24
N VAL A 34 -3.06 -36.08 -29.32
CA VAL A 34 -3.17 -36.97 -28.15
C VAL A 34 -4.25 -36.43 -27.21
N SER A 35 -5.33 -37.20 -26.99
CA SER A 35 -6.42 -36.84 -26.10
C SER A 35 -6.20 -37.28 -24.65
N ASP A 36 -5.40 -38.33 -24.43
CA ASP A 36 -5.04 -38.83 -23.10
C ASP A 36 -3.63 -38.40 -22.73
N TYR A 37 -3.54 -37.40 -21.89
CA TYR A 37 -2.25 -36.87 -21.42
C TYR A 37 -1.46 -37.85 -20.52
N GLY A 38 -2.13 -38.85 -19.92
CA GLY A 38 -1.47 -39.90 -19.16
C GLY A 38 -0.55 -40.77 -20.04
N LEU A 39 -0.89 -40.92 -21.34
CA LEU A 39 0.00 -41.63 -22.30
C LEU A 39 1.30 -40.86 -22.57
N ILE A 40 1.24 -39.54 -22.57
CA ILE A 40 2.44 -38.70 -22.74
C ILE A 40 3.36 -38.87 -21.53
N ASP A 41 2.80 -38.85 -20.33
CA ASP A 41 3.52 -39.03 -19.07
C ASP A 41 4.22 -40.38 -19.00
N ALA A 42 3.48 -41.48 -19.24
CA ALA A 42 4.02 -42.82 -19.26
C ALA A 42 5.11 -43.02 -20.33
N SER A 43 4.91 -42.44 -21.52
CA SER A 43 5.90 -42.51 -22.60
C SER A 43 7.17 -41.73 -22.27
N PHE A 44 7.02 -40.56 -21.66
CA PHE A 44 8.14 -39.74 -21.22
C PHE A 44 8.96 -40.47 -20.15
N ASP A 45 8.34 -41.03 -19.13
CA ASP A 45 8.96 -41.84 -18.10
C ASP A 45 9.70 -43.04 -18.67
N GLY A 46 9.10 -43.74 -19.65
CA GLY A 46 9.75 -44.85 -20.37
C GLY A 46 11.02 -44.42 -21.10
N LEU A 47 10.97 -43.26 -21.77
CA LEU A 47 12.09 -42.70 -22.49
C LEU A 47 13.22 -42.26 -21.54
N VAL A 48 12.91 -41.67 -20.38
CA VAL A 48 13.89 -41.33 -19.37
C VAL A 48 14.59 -42.59 -18.85
N LYS A 49 13.84 -43.63 -18.46
CA LYS A 49 14.36 -44.88 -17.95
C LYS A 49 15.21 -45.65 -18.98
N SER A 50 15.00 -45.47 -20.27
CA SER A 50 15.78 -46.08 -21.33
C SER A 50 17.17 -45.49 -21.53
N ARG A 51 17.49 -44.37 -20.87
CA ARG A 51 18.81 -43.72 -20.95
C ARG A 51 19.84 -44.46 -20.09
N SER A 52 21.08 -44.54 -20.58
CA SER A 52 22.15 -45.38 -20.02
C SER A 52 22.78 -44.83 -18.73
N SER A 53 22.60 -43.59 -18.38
CA SER A 53 23.18 -42.98 -17.18
C SER A 53 22.31 -41.84 -16.64
N ASP A 54 22.45 -41.56 -15.35
CA ASP A 54 21.72 -40.46 -14.67
C ASP A 54 21.96 -39.12 -15.35
N SER A 55 23.20 -38.84 -15.77
CA SER A 55 23.52 -37.59 -16.49
C SER A 55 22.76 -37.47 -17.83
N HIS A 56 22.60 -38.59 -18.57
CA HIS A 56 21.80 -38.57 -19.81
C HIS A 56 20.31 -38.46 -19.54
N GLN A 57 19.83 -38.96 -18.39
CA GLN A 57 18.46 -38.78 -17.95
C GLN A 57 18.18 -37.31 -17.61
N ASP A 58 19.05 -36.67 -16.83
CA ASP A 58 18.97 -35.25 -16.47
C ASP A 58 19.00 -34.35 -17.70
N ASP A 59 19.94 -34.60 -18.62
CA ASP A 59 20.02 -33.86 -19.89
C ASP A 59 18.72 -33.97 -20.70
N PHE A 60 18.14 -35.17 -20.76
CA PHE A 60 16.87 -35.38 -21.48
C PHE A 60 15.74 -34.64 -20.84
N ILE A 61 15.62 -34.68 -19.50
CA ILE A 61 14.62 -33.95 -18.74
C ILE A 61 14.76 -32.43 -18.96
N GLN A 62 15.98 -31.90 -18.89
CA GLN A 62 16.22 -30.45 -19.11
C GLN A 62 15.85 -30.01 -20.54
N ARG A 63 16.13 -30.83 -21.55
CA ARG A 63 15.73 -30.55 -22.94
C ARG A 63 14.21 -30.56 -23.09
N ALA A 64 13.51 -31.50 -22.44
CA ALA A 64 12.06 -31.56 -22.46
C ALA A 64 11.40 -30.35 -21.78
N LEU A 65 11.92 -29.92 -20.62
CA LEU A 65 11.48 -28.72 -19.92
C LEU A 65 11.69 -27.46 -20.79
N HIS A 66 12.85 -27.36 -21.44
CA HIS A 66 13.14 -26.26 -22.35
C HIS A 66 12.19 -26.27 -23.55
N LEU A 67 11.99 -27.40 -24.21
CA LEU A 67 11.08 -27.56 -25.34
C LEU A 67 9.62 -27.20 -24.94
N GLY A 68 9.16 -27.71 -23.78
CA GLY A 68 7.86 -27.37 -23.21
C GLY A 68 7.68 -25.86 -23.01
N SER A 69 8.70 -25.19 -22.51
CA SER A 69 8.67 -23.73 -22.36
C SER A 69 8.59 -22.99 -23.70
N VAL A 70 9.31 -23.45 -24.72
CA VAL A 70 9.29 -22.88 -26.08
C VAL A 70 7.89 -23.04 -26.72
N ILE A 71 7.29 -24.23 -26.59
CA ILE A 71 5.93 -24.51 -27.12
C ILE A 71 4.90 -23.64 -26.39
N LEU A 72 4.98 -23.55 -25.07
CA LEU A 72 4.10 -22.70 -24.26
C LEU A 72 4.18 -21.24 -24.70
N GLU A 73 5.37 -20.69 -24.87
CA GLU A 73 5.55 -19.30 -25.29
C GLU A 73 5.12 -19.10 -26.76
N ALA A 74 5.29 -20.08 -27.64
CA ALA A 74 4.78 -20.03 -29.00
C ALA A 74 3.25 -20.01 -29.02
N GLY A 75 2.58 -20.84 -28.19
CA GLY A 75 1.13 -20.83 -28.00
C GLY A 75 0.60 -19.48 -27.52
N LYS A 76 1.25 -18.91 -26.50
CA LYS A 76 0.91 -17.56 -25.99
C LYS A 76 1.05 -16.47 -27.07
N ARG A 77 2.14 -16.51 -27.86
CA ARG A 77 2.32 -15.56 -28.99
C ARG A 77 1.22 -15.69 -30.01
N SER A 78 0.88 -16.92 -30.41
CA SER A 78 -0.18 -17.19 -31.40
C SER A 78 -1.56 -16.77 -30.89
N ALA A 79 -1.90 -17.05 -29.64
CA ALA A 79 -3.13 -16.60 -29.01
C ALA A 79 -3.25 -15.07 -29.02
N ARG A 80 -2.18 -14.36 -28.64
CA ARG A 80 -2.14 -12.88 -28.68
C ARG A 80 -2.30 -12.34 -30.09
N LYS A 81 -1.68 -12.98 -31.10
CA LYS A 81 -1.82 -12.58 -32.51
C LYS A 81 -3.27 -12.75 -32.98
N ARG A 82 -3.91 -13.88 -32.69
CA ARG A 82 -5.35 -14.11 -33.01
C ARG A 82 -6.24 -13.09 -32.33
N SER A 83 -6.07 -12.89 -31.04
CA SER A 83 -6.84 -11.88 -30.27
C SER A 83 -6.63 -10.49 -30.85
N SER A 84 -5.40 -10.16 -31.28
CA SER A 84 -5.09 -8.86 -31.89
C SER A 84 -5.85 -8.66 -33.21
N VAL A 85 -5.90 -9.69 -34.08
CA VAL A 85 -6.65 -9.65 -35.34
C VAL A 85 -8.14 -9.54 -35.07
N HIS A 86 -8.67 -10.35 -34.13
CA HIS A 86 -10.09 -10.32 -33.72
C HIS A 86 -10.47 -8.93 -33.20
N ASN A 87 -9.71 -8.39 -32.24
CA ASN A 87 -10.01 -7.09 -31.66
C ASN A 87 -9.87 -5.94 -32.66
N ALA A 88 -8.96 -6.05 -33.64
CA ALA A 88 -8.86 -5.05 -34.70
C ALA A 88 -10.12 -4.99 -35.59
N SER A 89 -10.86 -6.09 -35.71
CA SER A 89 -12.12 -6.16 -36.46
C SER A 89 -13.35 -5.86 -35.64
N VAL A 90 -13.36 -6.19 -34.33
CA VAL A 90 -14.55 -6.15 -33.45
C VAL A 90 -14.50 -4.96 -32.47
N TRP A 91 -13.30 -4.52 -32.06
CA TRP A 91 -13.14 -3.41 -31.12
C TRP A 91 -13.32 -2.07 -31.84
N PRO A 92 -14.42 -1.33 -31.58
CA PRO A 92 -14.78 -0.16 -32.38
C PRO A 92 -14.00 1.12 -32.01
N LEU A 93 -13.25 1.07 -30.90
CA LEU A 93 -12.59 2.28 -30.39
C LEU A 93 -11.20 2.49 -31.00
N SER A 94 -10.92 3.71 -31.36
CA SER A 94 -9.58 4.15 -31.73
C SER A 94 -8.58 3.99 -30.55
N PRO A 95 -7.26 3.96 -30.79
CA PRO A 95 -6.26 3.87 -29.73
C PRO A 95 -6.46 4.93 -28.63
N HIS A 96 -6.75 6.16 -29.01
CA HIS A 96 -6.96 7.26 -28.07
C HIS A 96 -8.17 7.03 -27.16
N LEU A 97 -9.29 6.57 -27.70
CA LEU A 97 -10.47 6.25 -26.90
C LEU A 97 -10.25 5.01 -26.03
N THR A 98 -9.50 4.03 -26.52
CA THR A 98 -9.10 2.85 -25.75
C THR A 98 -8.23 3.24 -24.56
N ILE A 99 -7.25 4.12 -24.73
CA ILE A 99 -6.44 4.68 -23.64
C ILE A 99 -7.33 5.39 -22.62
N LYS A 100 -8.30 6.18 -23.08
CA LYS A 100 -9.25 6.86 -22.21
C LYS A 100 -10.06 5.87 -21.37
N VAL A 101 -10.53 4.78 -21.97
CA VAL A 101 -11.21 3.69 -21.23
C VAL A 101 -10.27 3.07 -20.22
N PHE A 102 -9.02 2.75 -20.61
CA PHE A 102 -8.04 2.14 -19.71
C PHE A 102 -7.65 3.03 -18.55
N SER A 103 -7.60 4.34 -18.74
CA SER A 103 -7.33 5.30 -17.67
C SER A 103 -8.45 5.35 -16.59
N MET A 104 -9.61 4.75 -16.86
CA MET A 104 -10.74 4.65 -15.93
C MET A 104 -10.82 3.29 -15.23
N LEU A 105 -10.03 2.32 -15.65
CA LEU A 105 -9.97 0.99 -15.05
C LEU A 105 -9.05 0.99 -13.82
N ASP A 106 -9.30 0.05 -12.91
CA ASP A 106 -8.35 -0.26 -11.85
C ASP A 106 -7.06 -0.93 -12.38
N THR A 107 -6.00 -0.90 -11.60
CA THR A 107 -4.68 -1.40 -12.00
C THR A 107 -4.71 -2.87 -12.43
N THR A 108 -5.53 -3.70 -11.77
CA THR A 108 -5.62 -5.13 -12.06
C THR A 108 -6.33 -5.41 -13.37
N SER A 109 -7.38 -4.63 -13.66
CA SER A 109 -8.12 -4.69 -14.92
C SER A 109 -7.28 -4.23 -16.10
N VAL A 110 -6.53 -3.13 -15.96
CA VAL A 110 -5.54 -2.70 -16.98
C VAL A 110 -4.52 -3.81 -17.21
N TRP A 111 -4.02 -4.42 -16.15
CA TRP A 111 -3.06 -5.51 -16.24
C TRP A 111 -3.62 -6.72 -16.99
N SER A 112 -4.86 -7.12 -16.68
CA SER A 112 -5.55 -8.21 -17.39
C SER A 112 -5.76 -7.86 -18.85
N ALA A 113 -6.16 -6.63 -19.17
CA ALA A 113 -6.33 -6.17 -20.53
C ALA A 113 -5.02 -6.25 -21.34
N THR A 114 -3.87 -5.91 -20.75
CA THR A 114 -2.56 -6.02 -21.44
C THR A 114 -2.22 -7.43 -21.89
N ALA A 115 -2.76 -8.44 -21.22
CA ALA A 115 -2.49 -9.84 -21.53
C ALA A 115 -3.34 -10.38 -22.68
N THR A 116 -4.41 -9.66 -23.11
CA THR A 116 -5.37 -10.18 -24.08
C THR A 116 -4.88 -10.08 -25.52
N CYS A 117 -4.38 -8.90 -25.95
CA CYS A 117 -3.91 -8.71 -27.32
C CYS A 117 -2.85 -7.60 -27.42
N LEU A 118 -2.13 -7.58 -28.57
CA LEU A 118 -1.07 -6.61 -28.83
C LEU A 118 -1.59 -5.17 -28.92
N PHE A 119 -2.80 -4.97 -29.41
CA PHE A 119 -3.41 -3.65 -29.48
C PHE A 119 -3.63 -3.06 -28.09
N PHE A 120 -4.25 -3.83 -27.19
CA PHE A 120 -4.46 -3.40 -25.79
C PHE A 120 -3.14 -3.23 -25.04
N GLN A 121 -2.16 -4.11 -25.29
CA GLN A 121 -0.82 -3.97 -24.73
C GLN A 121 -0.16 -2.66 -25.14
N LYS A 122 -0.32 -2.23 -26.41
CA LYS A 122 0.21 -0.94 -26.89
C LYS A 122 -0.51 0.23 -26.24
N CYS A 123 -1.85 0.19 -26.17
CA CYS A 123 -2.64 1.25 -25.54
C CYS A 123 -2.33 1.38 -24.03
N ALA A 124 -2.15 0.25 -23.34
CA ALA A 124 -1.82 0.25 -21.92
C ALA A 124 -0.38 0.72 -21.58
N LYS A 125 0.47 0.98 -22.59
CA LYS A 125 1.77 1.64 -22.35
C LYS A 125 1.66 3.15 -22.16
N ASP A 126 0.48 3.70 -22.39
CA ASP A 126 0.26 5.13 -22.19
C ASP A 126 0.35 5.50 -20.70
N PRO A 127 1.09 6.54 -20.33
CA PRO A 127 1.24 7.00 -18.95
C PRO A 127 -0.07 7.21 -18.20
N PHE A 128 -1.11 7.67 -18.87
CA PHE A 128 -2.41 7.94 -18.25
C PHE A 128 -3.12 6.69 -17.73
N CYS A 129 -2.77 5.50 -18.22
CA CYS A 129 -3.30 4.24 -17.70
C CYS A 129 -2.80 3.92 -16.28
N TYR A 130 -1.73 4.56 -15.83
CA TYR A 130 -1.10 4.33 -14.52
C TYR A 130 -1.07 5.58 -13.63
N THR A 131 -1.98 6.50 -13.84
CA THR A 131 -2.12 7.71 -13.00
C THR A 131 -2.34 7.34 -11.52
N ASN A 132 -3.06 6.26 -11.25
CA ASN A 132 -3.30 5.73 -9.93
C ASN A 132 -2.95 4.25 -9.92
N ILE A 133 -1.93 3.87 -9.17
CA ILE A 133 -1.52 2.47 -8.97
C ILE A 133 -2.09 2.01 -7.63
N ASP A 134 -3.09 1.13 -7.66
CA ASP A 134 -3.68 0.48 -6.48
C ASP A 134 -3.58 -1.04 -6.62
N LEU A 135 -2.81 -1.66 -5.75
CA LEU A 135 -2.53 -3.10 -5.77
C LEU A 135 -3.15 -3.84 -4.59
N ALA A 136 -4.00 -3.19 -3.79
CA ALA A 136 -4.67 -3.83 -2.66
C ALA A 136 -5.50 -5.06 -3.07
N ALA A 137 -6.15 -5.02 -4.22
CA ALA A 137 -6.98 -6.12 -4.72
C ALA A 137 -6.19 -7.36 -5.19
N LEU A 138 -4.86 -7.27 -5.33
CA LEU A 138 -4.01 -8.39 -5.74
C LEU A 138 -3.63 -9.31 -4.58
N VAL A 139 -3.58 -8.78 -3.36
CA VAL A 139 -3.08 -9.45 -2.16
C VAL A 139 -3.76 -10.80 -1.88
N PRO A 140 -5.09 -10.95 -1.91
CA PRO A 140 -5.75 -12.20 -1.56
C PRO A 140 -5.57 -13.34 -2.56
N LYS A 141 -5.04 -13.06 -3.76
CA LYS A 141 -5.03 -14.01 -4.90
C LYS A 141 -3.67 -14.67 -5.13
N MET A 142 -2.64 -14.32 -4.36
CA MET A 142 -1.26 -14.70 -4.67
C MET A 142 -0.60 -15.56 -3.58
N ARG A 143 0.10 -16.62 -4.00
CA ARG A 143 0.98 -17.41 -3.12
C ARG A 143 2.35 -16.75 -3.02
N PRO A 144 2.90 -16.49 -1.82
CA PRO A 144 4.01 -15.54 -1.60
C PRO A 144 5.35 -15.94 -2.21
N LYS A 145 5.76 -17.21 -2.11
CA LYS A 145 7.17 -17.64 -2.27
C LYS A 145 7.81 -17.44 -3.65
N ILE A 146 7.05 -17.43 -4.75
CA ILE A 146 7.64 -17.50 -6.12
C ILE A 146 7.48 -16.18 -6.90
N ILE A 147 6.71 -15.25 -6.39
CA ILE A 147 6.12 -14.17 -7.21
C ILE A 147 6.69 -12.79 -6.89
N VAL A 148 7.25 -12.60 -5.67
CA VAL A 148 7.69 -11.28 -5.15
C VAL A 148 8.64 -10.51 -6.10
N PRO A 149 9.74 -11.06 -6.62
CA PRO A 149 10.64 -10.29 -7.48
C PRO A 149 9.98 -9.88 -8.79
N LYS A 150 9.15 -10.76 -9.38
CA LYS A 150 8.45 -10.48 -10.64
C LYS A 150 7.40 -9.39 -10.49
N ILE A 151 6.70 -9.35 -9.35
CA ILE A 151 5.70 -8.33 -9.05
C ILE A 151 6.37 -6.99 -8.82
N ASN A 152 7.41 -6.94 -8.01
CA ASN A 152 8.16 -5.70 -7.76
C ASN A 152 8.71 -5.10 -9.06
N ALA A 153 9.30 -5.92 -9.94
CA ALA A 153 9.77 -5.48 -11.25
C ALA A 153 8.64 -4.91 -12.11
N ARG A 154 7.45 -5.51 -12.07
CA ARG A 154 6.28 -4.99 -12.78
C ARG A 154 5.77 -3.68 -12.21
N VAL A 155 5.71 -3.55 -10.89
CA VAL A 155 5.33 -2.29 -10.22
C VAL A 155 6.33 -1.20 -10.59
N SER A 156 7.62 -1.49 -10.56
CA SER A 156 8.68 -0.59 -11.02
C SER A 156 8.43 -0.12 -12.45
N THR A 157 8.14 -1.05 -13.36
CA THR A 157 7.82 -0.73 -14.76
C THR A 157 6.56 0.15 -14.88
N MET A 158 5.51 -0.09 -14.09
CA MET A 158 4.30 0.76 -14.10
C MET A 158 4.60 2.17 -13.60
N ILE A 159 5.40 2.31 -12.53
CA ILE A 159 5.83 3.62 -12.00
C ILE A 159 6.61 4.38 -13.06
N GLU A 160 7.56 3.72 -13.73
CA GLU A 160 8.38 4.32 -14.78
C GLU A 160 7.54 4.72 -16.01
N GLN A 161 6.59 3.86 -16.42
CA GLN A 161 5.67 4.15 -17.53
C GLN A 161 4.72 5.31 -17.20
N ALA A 162 4.24 5.39 -15.98
CA ALA A 162 3.39 6.50 -15.52
C ALA A 162 4.13 7.85 -15.62
N GLY A 163 5.42 7.87 -15.32
CA GLY A 163 6.22 9.09 -15.37
C GLY A 163 5.52 10.25 -14.65
N ASN A 164 5.49 11.41 -15.27
CA ASN A 164 4.82 12.61 -14.72
C ASN A 164 3.29 12.51 -14.58
N ALA A 165 2.65 11.47 -15.12
CA ALA A 165 1.22 11.28 -14.96
C ALA A 165 0.86 10.65 -13.61
N LEU A 166 1.81 10.06 -12.89
CA LEU A 166 1.59 9.38 -11.62
C LEU A 166 1.12 10.34 -10.53
N GLN A 167 -0.03 10.04 -9.91
CA GLN A 167 -0.60 10.85 -8.83
C GLN A 167 -0.81 10.08 -7.53
N SER A 168 -1.00 8.77 -7.59
CA SER A 168 -1.28 7.97 -6.41
C SER A 168 -0.66 6.58 -6.51
N ILE A 169 -0.03 6.16 -5.41
CA ILE A 169 0.44 4.78 -5.22
C ILE A 169 -0.17 4.24 -3.93
N LYS A 170 -0.76 3.05 -4.02
CA LYS A 170 -1.21 2.25 -2.88
C LYS A 170 -0.65 0.84 -3.03
N LEU A 171 0.28 0.48 -2.14
CA LEU A 171 0.89 -0.84 -2.06
C LEU A 171 0.42 -1.50 -0.77
N CYS A 172 -0.06 -2.74 -0.87
CA CYS A 172 -0.50 -3.52 0.27
C CYS A 172 0.22 -4.86 0.27
N GLY A 173 0.95 -5.15 1.34
CA GLY A 173 1.39 -6.49 1.66
C GLY A 173 0.23 -7.36 2.17
N PRO A 174 0.41 -8.68 2.30
CA PRO A 174 -0.61 -9.55 2.86
C PRO A 174 -0.85 -9.19 4.33
N TYR A 175 -2.11 -9.20 4.74
CA TYR A 175 -2.48 -9.16 6.14
C TYR A 175 -2.44 -10.61 6.66
N TYR A 176 -1.74 -10.86 7.75
CA TYR A 176 -1.59 -12.19 8.32
C TYR A 176 -2.58 -12.36 9.46
N ASP A 177 -3.40 -13.40 9.41
CA ASP A 177 -4.07 -13.93 10.60
C ASP A 177 -3.02 -14.60 11.50
N GLU A 178 -3.24 -14.57 12.80
CA GLU A 178 -2.33 -15.09 13.84
C GLU A 178 -1.92 -16.57 13.67
N VAL A 179 -2.54 -17.29 12.74
CA VAL A 179 -2.33 -18.72 12.45
C VAL A 179 -1.35 -18.98 11.29
N ALA A 180 -0.89 -17.94 10.58
CA ALA A 180 0.01 -18.09 9.44
C ALA A 180 1.41 -18.57 9.89
N THR A 181 1.96 -19.57 9.22
CA THR A 181 3.33 -20.03 9.47
C THR A 181 4.34 -18.94 9.07
N GLN A 182 5.52 -18.91 9.73
CA GLN A 182 6.58 -17.94 9.42
C GLN A 182 6.98 -17.92 7.93
N GLU A 183 6.80 -19.02 7.22
CA GLU A 183 7.09 -19.12 5.79
C GLU A 183 6.04 -18.45 4.89
N GLU A 184 4.84 -18.24 5.40
CA GLU A 184 3.73 -17.56 4.70
C GLU A 184 3.75 -16.03 4.91
N MET A 185 4.58 -15.56 5.85
CA MET A 185 4.66 -14.16 6.29
C MET A 185 5.51 -13.23 5.41
N LEU A 186 5.91 -13.62 4.20
CA LEU A 186 6.71 -12.74 3.35
C LEU A 186 5.83 -11.68 2.67
N PRO A 187 6.19 -10.40 2.78
CA PRO A 187 5.46 -9.33 2.13
C PRO A 187 5.49 -9.50 0.61
N ILE A 188 4.36 -9.33 -0.06
CA ILE A 188 4.26 -9.43 -1.52
C ILE A 188 4.98 -8.25 -2.19
N PHE A 189 4.93 -7.08 -1.57
CA PHE A 189 5.59 -5.88 -2.07
C PHE A 189 6.72 -5.47 -1.14
N THR A 190 7.83 -5.08 -1.74
CA THR A 190 8.98 -4.56 -1.01
C THR A 190 9.21 -3.08 -1.35
N CYS A 191 9.93 -2.39 -0.49
CA CYS A 191 10.31 -1.00 -0.73
C CYS A 191 11.20 -0.81 -1.98
N SER A 192 11.71 -1.90 -2.57
CA SER A 192 12.58 -1.82 -3.75
C SER A 192 11.88 -1.20 -4.97
N CYS A 193 10.56 -1.41 -5.14
CA CYS A 193 9.82 -0.81 -6.24
C CYS A 193 9.70 0.73 -6.13
N LEU A 194 9.83 1.30 -4.93
CA LEU A 194 9.78 2.75 -4.72
C LEU A 194 10.99 3.48 -5.29
N SER A 195 12.11 2.78 -5.51
CA SER A 195 13.30 3.37 -6.17
C SER A 195 12.97 3.89 -7.57
N SER A 196 11.98 3.30 -8.26
CA SER A 196 11.52 3.75 -9.57
C SER A 196 10.88 5.14 -9.56
N LEU A 197 10.50 5.69 -8.39
CA LEU A 197 10.07 7.08 -8.28
C LEU A 197 11.19 8.06 -8.67
N SER A 198 12.45 7.66 -8.48
CA SER A 198 13.63 8.44 -8.86
C SER A 198 14.07 8.24 -10.33
N ALA A 199 13.40 7.34 -11.07
CA ALA A 199 13.71 7.11 -12.47
C ALA A 199 13.51 8.37 -13.30
N ASN A 200 14.27 8.48 -14.41
CA ASN A 200 14.18 9.60 -15.33
C ASN A 200 14.28 10.98 -14.63
N GLY A 201 15.21 11.11 -13.68
CA GLY A 201 15.41 12.35 -12.93
C GLY A 201 14.29 12.67 -11.94
N GLY A 202 13.58 11.66 -11.44
CA GLY A 202 12.48 11.83 -10.47
C GLY A 202 11.13 12.19 -11.11
N ALA A 203 10.98 12.01 -12.40
CA ALA A 203 9.73 12.32 -13.11
C ALA A 203 8.49 11.63 -12.49
N PRO A 204 8.52 10.32 -12.13
CA PRO A 204 7.38 9.67 -11.51
C PRO A 204 7.02 10.23 -10.14
N GLY A 205 8.02 10.61 -9.34
CA GLY A 205 7.81 11.18 -8.00
C GLY A 205 7.30 12.62 -8.01
N SER A 206 7.65 13.40 -9.02
CA SER A 206 7.49 14.87 -9.05
C SER A 206 6.05 15.36 -8.87
N ARG A 207 5.06 14.61 -9.37
CA ARG A 207 3.63 14.92 -9.26
C ARG A 207 2.84 13.97 -8.38
N LEU A 208 3.52 13.06 -7.68
CA LEU A 208 2.88 12.12 -6.76
C LEU A 208 2.23 12.90 -5.62
N LYS A 209 0.92 12.73 -5.44
CA LYS A 209 0.11 13.39 -4.42
C LYS A 209 -0.18 12.48 -3.23
N ARG A 210 -0.31 11.18 -3.44
CA ARG A 210 -0.70 10.22 -2.41
C ARG A 210 0.22 9.00 -2.43
N LEU A 211 0.84 8.70 -1.30
CA LEU A 211 1.63 7.50 -1.07
C LEU A 211 1.05 6.74 0.11
N ARG A 212 0.54 5.53 -0.13
CA ARG A 212 -0.06 4.66 0.86
C ARG A 212 0.63 3.31 0.87
N LEU A 213 1.23 2.96 1.98
CA LEU A 213 2.01 1.74 2.19
C LEU A 213 1.40 0.94 3.34
N TYR A 214 1.02 -0.30 3.07
CA TYR A 214 0.42 -1.19 4.05
C TYR A 214 1.23 -2.48 4.10
N ASN A 215 1.77 -2.82 5.26
CA ASN A 215 2.51 -4.06 5.50
C ASN A 215 3.63 -4.29 4.48
N ILE A 216 4.42 -3.26 4.21
CA ILE A 216 5.55 -3.32 3.26
C ILE A 216 6.81 -3.73 4.00
N GLY A 217 7.49 -4.75 3.51
CA GLY A 217 8.73 -5.27 4.12
C GLY A 217 9.93 -5.29 3.18
N VAL A 218 10.95 -6.03 3.57
CA VAL A 218 12.11 -6.39 2.76
C VAL A 218 12.00 -7.84 2.28
N PRO A 219 12.68 -8.22 1.19
CA PRO A 219 12.54 -9.55 0.57
C PRO A 219 12.84 -10.74 1.49
N ASP A 220 13.67 -10.55 2.50
CA ASP A 220 14.19 -11.60 3.37
C ASP A 220 13.41 -11.76 4.70
N GLY A 221 12.20 -11.24 4.76
CA GLY A 221 11.25 -11.45 5.86
C GLY A 221 11.51 -10.62 7.12
N TRP A 222 12.69 -10.64 7.67
CA TRP A 222 13.12 -9.92 8.88
C TRP A 222 14.18 -8.87 8.55
N GLY A 223 13.94 -8.09 7.51
CA GLY A 223 14.91 -7.11 7.06
C GLY A 223 15.12 -5.98 8.08
N ASP A 224 16.32 -5.43 8.05
CA ASP A 224 16.70 -4.28 8.85
C ASP A 224 15.72 -3.11 8.63
N VAL A 225 15.06 -2.70 9.71
CA VAL A 225 14.17 -1.53 9.79
C VAL A 225 14.83 -0.29 9.16
N THR A 226 16.15 -0.17 9.33
CA THR A 226 16.96 0.89 8.74
C THR A 226 16.89 0.87 7.22
N SER A 227 17.01 -0.29 6.59
CA SER A 227 16.96 -0.45 5.13
C SER A 227 15.59 -0.04 4.56
N VAL A 228 14.49 -0.45 5.20
CA VAL A 228 13.12 -0.03 4.79
C VAL A 228 12.97 1.47 4.92
N THR A 229 13.39 2.02 6.07
CA THR A 229 13.32 3.45 6.37
C THR A 229 14.12 4.27 5.35
N GLU A 230 15.33 3.83 5.00
CA GLU A 230 16.19 4.52 4.03
C GLU A 230 15.59 4.52 2.63
N LYS A 231 15.03 3.39 2.18
CA LYS A 231 14.39 3.31 0.86
C LYS A 231 13.15 4.20 0.75
N ILE A 232 12.30 4.23 1.79
CA ILE A 232 11.15 5.13 1.82
C ILE A 232 11.65 6.60 1.87
N SER A 233 12.60 6.91 2.74
CA SER A 233 13.17 8.26 2.88
C SER A 233 13.80 8.75 1.56
N ALA A 234 14.55 7.89 0.87
CA ALA A 234 15.12 8.21 -0.44
C ALA A 234 14.03 8.51 -1.48
N SER A 235 12.94 7.74 -1.49
CA SER A 235 11.81 7.97 -2.39
C SER A 235 11.15 9.33 -2.17
N LEU A 236 11.06 9.78 -0.91
CA LEU A 236 10.44 11.06 -0.57
C LEU A 236 11.21 12.26 -1.13
N THR A 237 12.51 12.13 -1.37
CA THR A 237 13.36 13.23 -1.90
C THR A 237 12.89 13.75 -3.25
N VAL A 238 12.23 12.91 -4.03
CA VAL A 238 11.72 13.23 -5.38
C VAL A 238 10.21 13.48 -5.43
N CYS A 239 9.54 13.58 -4.26
CA CYS A 239 8.09 13.70 -4.15
C CYS A 239 7.62 15.03 -3.53
N PRO A 240 7.97 16.21 -4.09
CA PRO A 240 7.64 17.51 -3.50
C PRO A 240 6.14 17.85 -3.53
N SER A 241 5.37 17.15 -4.36
CA SER A 241 3.92 17.38 -4.53
C SER A 241 3.04 16.54 -3.60
N LEU A 242 3.65 15.77 -2.66
CA LEU A 242 2.88 14.91 -1.76
C LEU A 242 1.97 15.74 -0.84
N VAL A 243 0.70 15.32 -0.84
CA VAL A 243 -0.39 15.83 0.00
C VAL A 243 -0.75 14.83 1.09
N GLU A 244 -0.59 13.53 0.81
CA GLU A 244 -0.93 12.46 1.74
C GLU A 244 0.15 11.39 1.78
N ILE A 245 0.56 11.04 3.00
CA ILE A 245 1.37 9.86 3.31
C ILE A 245 0.59 9.02 4.33
N LYS A 246 0.38 7.73 4.01
CA LYS A 246 -0.16 6.74 4.94
C LYS A 246 0.76 5.53 4.97
N ILE A 247 1.27 5.17 6.16
CA ILE A 247 2.13 4.00 6.40
C ILE A 247 1.50 3.20 7.53
N VAL A 248 1.11 1.96 7.24
CA VAL A 248 0.40 1.07 8.18
C VAL A 248 1.13 -0.26 8.26
N SER A 249 1.28 -0.81 9.45
CA SER A 249 1.90 -2.13 9.72
C SER A 249 3.24 -2.32 9.00
N THR A 250 4.01 -1.23 8.90
CA THR A 250 5.35 -1.24 8.27
C THR A 250 6.36 -0.74 9.29
N ASP A 251 7.34 -1.58 9.63
CA ASP A 251 8.36 -1.23 10.61
C ASP A 251 9.37 -0.27 10.02
N VAL A 252 9.38 0.96 10.52
CA VAL A 252 10.27 2.06 10.09
C VAL A 252 10.59 2.99 11.25
N HIS A 253 11.73 3.67 11.15
CA HIS A 253 12.10 4.77 12.06
C HIS A 253 11.30 6.02 11.75
N ILE A 254 10.26 6.30 12.55
CA ILE A 254 9.35 7.42 12.34
C ILE A 254 10.08 8.77 12.35
N SER A 255 11.06 8.96 13.23
CA SER A 255 11.85 10.20 13.30
C SER A 255 12.60 10.47 11.99
N ARG A 256 13.15 9.43 11.35
CA ARG A 256 13.83 9.57 10.04
C ARG A 256 12.85 9.85 8.91
N ILE A 257 11.69 9.21 8.92
CA ILE A 257 10.61 9.48 7.95
C ILE A 257 10.15 10.94 8.08
N LEU A 258 9.88 11.42 9.30
CA LEU A 258 9.46 12.81 9.53
C LEU A 258 10.52 13.82 9.12
N LYS A 259 11.82 13.57 9.39
CA LYS A 259 12.92 14.40 8.88
C LYS A 259 12.91 14.51 7.35
N SER A 260 12.68 13.39 6.65
CA SER A 260 12.62 13.38 5.18
C SER A 260 11.37 14.11 4.68
N VAL A 261 10.22 13.87 5.29
CA VAL A 261 8.95 14.55 4.98
C VAL A 261 9.09 16.06 5.18
N SER A 262 9.61 16.50 6.31
CA SER A 262 9.83 17.92 6.64
C SER A 262 10.67 18.61 5.57
N ARG A 263 11.69 17.92 5.08
CA ARG A 263 12.65 18.48 4.13
C ARG A 263 12.12 18.56 2.71
N TYR A 264 11.36 17.57 2.27
CA TYR A 264 11.02 17.39 0.85
C TYR A 264 9.52 17.50 0.54
N CYS A 265 8.61 17.32 1.50
CA CYS A 265 7.16 17.20 1.26
C CYS A 265 6.36 18.36 1.90
N ARG A 266 6.71 19.60 1.59
CA ARG A 266 6.13 20.81 2.23
C ARG A 266 4.65 21.06 1.95
N LEU A 267 4.06 20.37 0.99
CA LEU A 267 2.64 20.47 0.65
C LEU A 267 1.77 19.44 1.39
N LEU A 268 2.36 18.71 2.34
CA LEU A 268 1.67 17.63 3.03
C LEU A 268 0.53 18.19 3.89
N GLU A 269 -0.66 17.59 3.73
CA GLU A 269 -1.89 17.89 4.48
C GLU A 269 -2.28 16.74 5.40
N ARG A 270 -1.90 15.49 5.05
CA ARG A 270 -2.29 14.29 5.78
C ARG A 270 -1.09 13.39 6.02
N PHE A 271 -0.77 13.17 7.28
CA PHE A 271 0.26 12.23 7.71
C PHE A 271 -0.36 11.19 8.64
N ILE A 272 -0.38 9.93 8.22
CA ILE A 272 -0.96 8.81 8.96
C ILE A 272 0.09 7.72 9.09
N PHE A 273 0.42 7.40 10.32
CA PHE A 273 1.35 6.34 10.68
C PHE A 273 0.71 5.46 11.75
N GLU A 274 0.61 4.16 11.46
CA GLU A 274 -0.01 3.16 12.32
C GLU A 274 0.88 1.92 12.39
N TYR A 275 1.30 1.54 13.59
CA TYR A 275 2.11 0.36 13.79
C TYR A 275 1.97 -0.19 15.22
N ASP A 276 1.60 -1.46 15.35
CA ASP A 276 1.43 -2.15 16.63
C ASP A 276 2.70 -2.88 17.12
N GLY A 277 3.78 -2.86 16.36
CA GLY A 277 5.04 -3.52 16.71
C GLY A 277 5.95 -2.66 17.58
N GLY A 278 6.59 -3.27 18.55
CA GLY A 278 7.37 -2.65 19.61
C GLY A 278 8.74 -2.06 19.22
N SER A 279 8.89 -1.42 18.05
CA SER A 279 10.15 -0.74 17.73
C SER A 279 10.38 0.46 18.63
N PRO A 280 11.54 0.57 19.31
CA PRO A 280 11.84 1.61 20.30
C PRO A 280 12.24 2.95 19.67
N ASP A 281 11.77 3.28 18.47
CA ASP A 281 12.10 4.55 17.82
C ASP A 281 11.38 5.70 18.53
N LEU A 282 12.17 6.51 19.23
CA LEU A 282 11.70 7.67 19.95
C LEU A 282 11.47 8.83 18.97
N LEU A 283 10.31 9.46 19.10
CA LEU A 283 10.04 10.69 18.39
C LEU A 283 10.77 11.86 19.12
N GLU A 284 11.71 12.48 18.41
CA GLU A 284 12.50 13.58 18.97
C GLU A 284 11.75 14.90 18.90
N ALA A 285 11.75 15.70 19.97
CA ALA A 285 11.13 17.03 20.00
C ALA A 285 11.67 17.98 18.91
N SER A 286 12.97 17.89 18.59
CA SER A 286 13.59 18.64 17.49
C SER A 286 12.96 18.33 16.14
N VAL A 287 12.66 17.04 15.88
CA VAL A 287 12.01 16.57 14.66
C VAL A 287 10.58 17.07 14.58
N CYS A 288 9.84 17.06 15.69
CA CYS A 288 8.48 17.59 15.76
C CYS A 288 8.45 19.07 15.39
N LYS A 289 9.36 19.87 15.93
CA LYS A 289 9.47 21.31 15.61
C LYS A 289 9.81 21.55 14.15
N GLU A 290 10.77 20.81 13.59
CA GLU A 290 11.10 20.88 12.16
C GLU A 290 9.90 20.49 11.28
N PHE A 291 9.17 19.45 11.66
CA PHE A 291 7.98 18.98 10.92
C PHE A 291 6.86 20.02 10.94
N VAL A 292 6.55 20.60 12.09
CA VAL A 292 5.56 21.68 12.22
C VAL A 292 5.96 22.89 11.37
N PHE A 293 7.21 23.31 11.43
CA PHE A 293 7.69 24.48 10.71
C PHE A 293 7.63 24.30 9.18
N ASN A 294 8.02 23.12 8.69
CA ASN A 294 8.15 22.87 7.24
C ASN A 294 6.86 22.37 6.58
N CYS A 295 5.91 21.80 7.34
CA CYS A 295 4.65 21.25 6.82
C CYS A 295 3.42 21.94 7.44
N PRO A 296 3.27 23.27 7.34
CA PRO A 296 2.23 24.03 8.07
C PRO A 296 0.79 23.71 7.63
N LYS A 297 0.60 23.02 6.49
CA LYS A 297 -0.72 22.67 5.93
C LYS A 297 -1.30 21.37 6.50
N ILE A 298 -0.67 20.77 7.51
CA ILE A 298 -1.19 19.53 8.10
C ILE A 298 -2.57 19.77 8.72
N THR A 299 -3.55 19.03 8.20
CA THR A 299 -4.93 18.99 8.70
C THR A 299 -5.26 17.68 9.40
N THR A 300 -4.55 16.61 9.08
CA THR A 300 -4.73 15.26 9.63
C THR A 300 -3.40 14.69 10.08
N LEU A 301 -3.31 14.35 11.35
CA LEU A 301 -2.15 13.70 11.96
C LEU A 301 -2.59 12.46 12.72
N ALA A 302 -2.04 11.29 12.38
CA ALA A 302 -2.20 10.07 13.16
C ALA A 302 -0.82 9.45 13.41
N LEU A 303 -0.51 9.16 14.68
CA LEU A 303 0.71 8.50 15.13
C LEU A 303 0.31 7.37 16.08
N GLN A 304 -0.22 6.28 15.53
CA GLN A 304 -0.81 5.21 16.32
C GLN A 304 0.25 4.18 16.70
N GLY A 305 0.15 3.64 17.93
CA GLY A 305 0.99 2.55 18.43
C GLY A 305 2.47 2.94 18.68
N ARG A 306 2.78 4.24 18.82
CA ARG A 306 4.16 4.71 18.96
C ARG A 306 4.46 5.30 20.34
N GLN A 307 5.76 5.36 20.65
CA GLN A 307 6.22 6.09 21.82
C GLN A 307 6.24 7.60 21.52
N VAL A 308 5.24 8.29 22.03
CA VAL A 308 5.07 9.74 21.92
C VAL A 308 4.98 10.31 23.33
N PHE A 309 5.89 11.20 23.71
CA PHE A 309 5.81 11.86 25.02
C PHE A 309 4.86 13.07 24.98
N PRO A 310 4.37 13.53 26.12
CA PRO A 310 3.46 14.67 26.20
C PRO A 310 4.00 15.95 25.55
N SER A 311 5.31 16.20 25.63
CA SER A 311 5.97 17.35 25.01
C SER A 311 5.90 17.35 23.49
N GLU A 312 6.19 16.20 22.87
CA GLU A 312 6.14 16.04 21.42
C GLU A 312 4.69 16.12 20.89
N ALA A 313 3.77 15.47 21.56
CA ALA A 313 2.34 15.55 21.21
C ALA A 313 1.83 17.00 21.31
N PHE A 314 2.25 17.72 22.35
CA PHE A 314 1.87 19.10 22.55
C PHE A 314 2.44 20.02 21.46
N GLU A 315 3.73 19.89 21.12
CA GLU A 315 4.38 20.64 20.03
C GLU A 315 3.67 20.42 18.70
N LEU A 316 3.31 19.17 18.38
CA LEU A 316 2.61 18.84 17.14
C LEU A 316 1.20 19.46 17.09
N VAL A 317 0.40 19.26 18.12
CA VAL A 317 -1.01 19.73 18.11
C VAL A 317 -1.10 21.25 18.23
N LYS A 318 -0.23 21.89 19.02
CA LYS A 318 -0.16 23.35 19.15
C LYS A 318 0.40 24.01 17.90
N GLY A 319 1.39 23.37 17.29
CA GLY A 319 2.13 23.94 16.17
C GLY A 319 1.37 23.90 14.85
N PHE A 320 0.56 22.88 14.60
CA PHE A 320 -0.23 22.79 13.38
C PHE A 320 -1.54 23.59 13.48
N HIS A 321 -1.53 24.82 13.01
CA HIS A 321 -2.66 25.76 13.14
C HIS A 321 -3.91 25.33 12.35
N GLU A 322 -3.78 24.51 11.31
CA GLU A 322 -4.87 23.99 10.48
C GLU A 322 -5.30 22.57 10.88
N LEU A 323 -4.73 21.99 11.95
CA LEU A 323 -5.00 20.61 12.37
C LEU A 323 -6.45 20.43 12.79
N LYS A 324 -7.17 19.55 12.08
CA LYS A 324 -8.59 19.21 12.33
C LYS A 324 -8.75 17.83 12.97
N TYR A 325 -7.88 16.92 12.62
CA TYR A 325 -7.94 15.53 13.08
C TYR A 325 -6.61 15.12 13.69
N VAL A 326 -6.66 14.59 14.90
CA VAL A 326 -5.50 13.95 15.55
C VAL A 326 -5.88 12.59 16.12
N ASP A 327 -5.01 11.59 15.92
CA ASP A 327 -5.15 10.25 16.46
C ASP A 327 -3.82 9.77 17.05
N PHE A 328 -3.82 9.57 18.37
CA PHE A 328 -2.71 9.05 19.14
C PHE A 328 -3.06 7.70 19.80
N SER A 329 -3.97 6.94 19.19
CA SER A 329 -4.39 5.64 19.73
C SER A 329 -3.20 4.70 19.94
N GLY A 330 -3.16 3.99 21.05
CA GLY A 330 -2.12 3.03 21.37
C GLY A 330 -0.74 3.63 21.70
N CYS A 331 -0.62 4.97 21.79
CA CYS A 331 0.62 5.61 22.21
C CYS A 331 0.90 5.35 23.68
N TYR A 332 2.00 4.64 24.00
CA TYR A 332 2.22 4.11 25.35
C TYR A 332 2.99 5.02 26.31
N SER A 333 3.60 6.13 25.84
CA SER A 333 4.27 7.12 26.70
C SER A 333 3.51 8.43 26.82
N LEU A 334 2.37 8.56 26.16
CA LEU A 334 1.56 9.77 26.20
C LEU A 334 0.75 9.76 27.50
N THR A 335 0.85 10.84 28.29
CA THR A 335 0.15 10.99 29.58
C THR A 335 -0.88 12.11 29.51
N GLY A 336 -1.73 12.19 30.51
CA GLY A 336 -2.72 13.26 30.63
C GLY A 336 -2.16 14.67 30.73
N ALA A 337 -0.87 14.83 31.05
CA ALA A 337 -0.18 16.13 31.03
C ALA A 337 -0.29 16.83 29.67
N PHE A 338 -0.30 16.07 28.57
CA PHE A 338 -0.55 16.60 27.23
C PHE A 338 -1.91 17.32 27.13
N LEU A 339 -2.97 16.70 27.65
CA LEU A 339 -4.34 17.27 27.62
C LEU A 339 -4.46 18.51 28.51
N GLU A 340 -3.80 18.49 29.66
CA GLU A 340 -3.76 19.63 30.57
C GLU A 340 -3.07 20.84 29.89
N ASN A 341 -1.92 20.64 29.28
CA ASN A 341 -1.16 21.68 28.60
C ASN A 341 -1.96 22.30 27.44
N LEU A 342 -2.64 21.45 26.63
CA LEU A 342 -3.50 21.94 25.56
C LEU A 342 -4.69 22.77 26.11
N GLY A 343 -5.24 22.37 27.24
CA GLY A 343 -6.33 23.08 27.91
C GLY A 343 -5.91 24.42 28.51
N THR A 344 -4.70 24.56 29.01
CA THR A 344 -4.20 25.76 29.70
C THR A 344 -3.60 26.79 28.76
N GLU A 345 -2.68 26.38 27.90
CA GLU A 345 -1.91 27.32 27.06
C GLU A 345 -2.65 27.81 25.80
N GLY A 346 -3.76 27.18 25.45
CA GLY A 346 -4.53 27.52 24.25
C GLY A 346 -3.75 27.18 22.97
N GLY A 347 -4.10 26.12 22.37
CA GLY A 347 -3.65 25.60 21.09
C GLY A 347 -4.84 24.91 20.45
N ALA A 348 -4.75 24.10 19.50
CA ALA A 348 -5.77 23.18 19.03
C ALA A 348 -7.18 23.81 18.76
N ASN A 349 -7.26 25.11 18.47
CA ASN A 349 -8.55 25.79 18.21
C ASN A 349 -9.20 25.35 16.89
N SER A 350 -8.41 24.80 15.97
CA SER A 350 -8.85 24.22 14.70
C SER A 350 -9.32 22.77 14.84
N LEU A 351 -8.97 22.08 15.93
CA LEU A 351 -9.17 20.65 16.11
C LEU A 351 -10.66 20.29 16.22
N GLU A 352 -11.12 19.39 15.35
CA GLU A 352 -12.49 18.91 15.27
C GLU A 352 -12.65 17.49 15.84
N VAL A 353 -11.62 16.65 15.64
CA VAL A 353 -11.60 15.24 16.05
C VAL A 353 -10.33 14.94 16.81
N MET A 354 -10.45 14.37 18.00
CA MET A 354 -9.34 13.85 18.82
C MET A 354 -9.62 12.41 19.20
N ILE A 355 -8.70 11.51 18.87
CA ILE A 355 -8.78 10.09 19.21
C ILE A 355 -7.55 9.72 20.04
N ILE A 356 -7.78 9.17 21.24
CA ILE A 356 -6.78 8.76 22.20
C ILE A 356 -7.21 7.44 22.87
N ARG A 357 -7.42 6.41 22.03
CA ARG A 357 -7.83 5.07 22.49
C ARG A 357 -6.65 4.26 23.00
N ARG A 358 -6.95 3.21 23.79
CA ARG A 358 -5.96 2.21 24.24
C ARG A 358 -4.80 2.82 25.02
N PHE A 359 -5.11 3.73 25.91
CA PHE A 359 -4.13 4.28 26.82
C PHE A 359 -3.97 3.35 28.04
N TYR A 360 -3.12 2.33 27.90
CA TYR A 360 -3.01 1.23 28.87
C TYR A 360 -2.42 1.61 30.23
N SER A 361 -1.81 2.78 30.43
CA SER A 361 -1.19 3.10 31.73
C SER A 361 -1.03 4.56 32.06
N SER A 362 -1.45 5.49 31.21
CA SER A 362 -0.98 6.87 31.31
C SER A 362 -2.08 7.94 31.36
N LEU A 363 -3.33 7.61 31.04
CA LEU A 363 -4.46 8.51 31.19
C LEU A 363 -5.20 8.19 32.50
N THR A 364 -5.23 9.15 33.44
CA THR A 364 -5.90 8.98 34.72
C THR A 364 -7.30 9.60 34.74
N LYS A 365 -8.16 9.15 35.68
CA LYS A 365 -9.47 9.79 35.94
C LYS A 365 -9.33 11.31 36.19
N VAL A 366 -8.22 11.74 36.80
CA VAL A 366 -7.93 13.16 37.06
C VAL A 366 -7.70 13.93 35.75
N ASP A 367 -6.96 13.36 34.81
CA ASP A 367 -6.66 13.97 33.52
C ASP A 367 -7.90 14.14 32.69
N VAL A 368 -8.76 13.11 32.64
CA VAL A 368 -10.06 13.21 31.95
C VAL A 368 -10.94 14.27 32.61
N LYS A 369 -10.97 14.36 33.95
CA LYS A 369 -11.68 15.44 34.66
C LYS A 369 -11.17 16.84 34.28
N LYS A 370 -9.85 17.03 34.17
CA LYS A 370 -9.22 18.29 33.73
C LYS A 370 -9.62 18.64 32.29
N LEU A 371 -9.58 17.65 31.39
CA LEU A 371 -10.04 17.82 30.01
C LEU A 371 -11.51 18.23 29.95
N MET A 372 -12.39 17.55 30.70
CA MET A 372 -13.82 17.91 30.76
C MET A 372 -14.04 19.33 31.31
N LYS A 373 -13.29 19.76 32.32
CA LYS A 373 -13.32 21.14 32.80
C LYS A 373 -12.91 22.13 31.72
N ALA A 374 -11.84 21.85 30.97
CA ALA A 374 -11.40 22.70 29.87
C ALA A 374 -12.46 22.80 28.76
N LEU A 375 -13.11 21.68 28.39
CA LEU A 375 -14.21 21.68 27.43
C LEU A 375 -15.41 22.51 27.89
N LEU A 376 -15.79 22.41 29.17
CA LEU A 376 -16.86 23.18 29.80
C LEU A 376 -16.51 24.68 29.94
N ALA A 377 -15.22 24.99 30.08
CA ALA A 377 -14.71 26.36 30.09
C ALA A 377 -14.62 27.00 28.68
N GLY A 378 -15.10 26.28 27.64
CA GLY A 378 -15.12 26.81 26.27
C GLY A 378 -13.79 26.67 25.52
N LYS A 379 -12.81 25.91 26.05
CA LYS A 379 -11.62 25.52 25.30
C LYS A 379 -11.98 24.50 24.21
N PHE A 380 -11.08 24.28 23.25
CA PHE A 380 -11.31 23.37 22.13
C PHE A 380 -12.63 23.67 21.39
N ARG A 381 -12.82 24.89 20.97
CA ARG A 381 -14.12 25.40 20.48
C ARG A 381 -14.69 24.59 19.30
N ARG A 382 -13.84 24.06 18.43
CA ARG A 382 -14.24 23.31 17.24
C ARG A 382 -14.31 21.81 17.48
N LEU A 383 -13.84 21.30 18.62
CA LEU A 383 -13.83 19.87 18.89
C LEU A 383 -15.27 19.34 18.96
N ARG A 384 -15.60 18.43 18.05
CA ARG A 384 -16.91 17.79 17.93
C ARG A 384 -16.86 16.30 18.27
N HIS A 385 -15.70 15.69 18.18
CA HIS A 385 -15.53 14.27 18.45
C HIS A 385 -14.31 14.04 19.33
N LEU A 386 -14.53 13.38 20.46
CA LEU A 386 -13.50 12.91 21.38
C LEU A 386 -13.73 11.42 21.61
N ASP A 387 -12.71 10.61 21.32
CA ASP A 387 -12.72 9.18 21.59
C ASP A 387 -11.61 8.84 22.58
N ILE A 388 -12.02 8.36 23.77
CA ILE A 388 -11.15 7.92 24.87
C ILE A 388 -11.42 6.46 25.23
N SER A 389 -12.05 5.70 24.32
CA SER A 389 -12.41 4.30 24.55
C SER A 389 -11.16 3.43 24.80
N ASP A 390 -11.36 2.29 25.46
CA ASP A 390 -10.29 1.34 25.85
C ASP A 390 -9.17 1.94 26.72
N SER A 391 -9.42 3.06 27.39
CA SER A 391 -8.45 3.64 28.32
C SER A 391 -8.66 3.09 29.72
N THR A 392 -7.58 2.69 30.39
CA THR A 392 -7.62 2.05 31.74
C THR A 392 -8.34 2.90 32.79
N CYS A 393 -8.28 4.22 32.69
CA CYS A 393 -8.99 5.11 33.61
C CYS A 393 -10.52 4.99 33.59
N LEU A 394 -11.09 4.29 32.61
CA LEU A 394 -12.52 4.06 32.48
C LEU A 394 -12.98 2.77 33.13
N TYR A 395 -12.07 1.91 33.62
CA TYR A 395 -12.39 0.67 34.32
C TYR A 395 -12.45 0.89 35.84
N ASN A 396 -13.26 0.09 36.51
CA ASN A 396 -13.25 0.06 37.98
C ASN A 396 -12.06 -0.74 38.48
N ASP A 397 -11.34 -0.20 39.47
CA ASP A 397 -10.16 -0.83 40.08
C ASP A 397 -10.53 -2.01 41.03
N ASP A 398 -11.84 -2.19 41.32
CA ASP A 398 -12.31 -3.13 42.35
C ASP A 398 -12.66 -4.53 41.81
N ASP A 399 -12.63 -4.78 40.50
CA ASP A 399 -13.03 -6.07 39.94
C ASP A 399 -11.82 -7.00 39.77
N SER A 400 -11.47 -7.68 40.85
CA SER A 400 -10.63 -8.89 40.84
C SER A 400 -11.49 -10.09 40.47
N ASP A 401 -11.20 -10.79 39.40
CA ASP A 401 -11.57 -12.15 39.03
C ASP A 401 -12.69 -12.43 38.01
N ASP A 402 -13.46 -11.45 37.53
CA ASP A 402 -14.40 -11.75 36.44
C ASP A 402 -14.06 -10.96 35.17
N ASP A 403 -14.09 -11.62 33.98
CA ASP A 403 -13.82 -11.08 32.65
C ASP A 403 -14.76 -9.91 32.18
N ILE A 404 -15.60 -9.39 33.09
CA ILE A 404 -16.57 -8.34 32.83
C ILE A 404 -16.08 -7.01 33.43
N HIS A 405 -15.28 -6.29 32.68
CA HIS A 405 -14.87 -4.93 33.06
C HIS A 405 -16.03 -3.93 32.98
N TYR A 406 -16.47 -3.41 34.11
CA TYR A 406 -17.49 -2.37 34.20
C TYR A 406 -16.86 -0.98 34.00
N TYR A 407 -17.39 -0.21 33.03
CA TYR A 407 -16.95 1.15 32.78
C TYR A 407 -17.49 2.10 33.86
N ASP A 408 -16.63 2.77 34.60
CA ASP A 408 -16.98 3.88 35.47
C ASP A 408 -16.84 5.22 34.75
N ILE A 409 -17.96 5.79 34.34
CA ILE A 409 -18.03 7.11 33.71
C ILE A 409 -18.73 8.15 34.59
N SER A 410 -19.03 7.82 35.84
CA SER A 410 -19.75 8.69 36.78
C SER A 410 -19.05 10.04 36.99
N PHE A 411 -17.75 10.06 36.85
CA PHE A 411 -16.92 11.26 36.99
C PHE A 411 -16.95 12.19 35.76
N ILE A 412 -17.53 11.77 34.62
CA ILE A 412 -17.64 12.56 33.39
C ILE A 412 -18.98 13.30 33.40
N PRO A 413 -19.00 14.64 33.36
CA PRO A 413 -20.21 15.44 33.40
C PRO A 413 -20.94 15.49 32.06
N ILE A 414 -21.34 14.31 31.53
CA ILE A 414 -21.91 14.13 30.18
C ILE A 414 -23.12 15.03 29.95
N LYS A 415 -24.10 15.05 30.89
CA LYS A 415 -25.31 15.85 30.74
C LYS A 415 -25.02 17.35 30.61
N LYS A 416 -24.05 17.87 31.38
CA LYS A 416 -23.65 19.28 31.34
C LYS A 416 -22.92 19.59 30.03
N LEU A 417 -22.05 18.67 29.58
CA LEU A 417 -21.29 18.80 28.35
C LEU A 417 -22.21 18.82 27.11
N MET A 418 -23.18 17.90 27.03
CA MET A 418 -24.14 17.83 25.93
C MET A 418 -25.08 19.05 25.88
N LYS A 419 -25.43 19.59 27.06
CA LYS A 419 -26.22 20.84 27.12
C LYS A 419 -25.47 22.05 26.55
N GLN A 420 -24.16 22.14 26.80
CA GLN A 420 -23.33 23.24 26.31
C GLN A 420 -22.84 23.03 24.85
N ARG A 421 -22.67 21.77 24.45
CA ARG A 421 -22.15 21.38 23.15
C ARG A 421 -23.01 20.26 22.54
N PRO A 422 -24.19 20.57 22.00
CA PRO A 422 -25.15 19.56 21.53
C PRO A 422 -24.63 18.69 20.39
N ASN A 423 -23.69 19.19 19.59
CA ASN A 423 -23.07 18.46 18.48
C ASN A 423 -21.75 17.74 18.86
N PHE A 424 -21.42 17.70 20.17
CA PHE A 424 -20.21 17.02 20.63
C PHE A 424 -20.48 15.54 20.84
N ARG A 425 -19.64 14.68 20.27
CA ARG A 425 -19.69 13.23 20.42
C ARG A 425 -18.54 12.78 21.32
N LEU A 426 -18.87 12.15 22.45
CA LEU A 426 -17.92 11.47 23.31
C LEU A 426 -18.05 9.95 23.13
N VAL A 427 -16.96 9.29 22.80
CA VAL A 427 -16.88 7.83 22.74
C VAL A 427 -16.01 7.37 23.91
N TYR A 428 -16.56 6.50 24.75
CA TYR A 428 -15.89 5.94 25.92
C TYR A 428 -16.02 4.42 26.03
N LYS A 429 -16.87 3.81 25.17
CA LYS A 429 -16.97 2.35 25.01
C LYS A 429 -16.58 1.97 23.62
N TYR A 430 -15.74 0.97 23.50
CA TYR A 430 -15.41 0.35 22.22
C TYR A 430 -16.44 -0.76 21.94
N ASN A 431 -17.28 -0.58 20.94
CA ASN A 431 -18.11 -1.66 20.41
C ASN A 431 -17.25 -2.36 19.35
N GLY A 432 -16.59 -3.45 19.75
CA GLY A 432 -15.63 -4.19 18.96
C GLY A 432 -16.15 -4.72 17.62
N SER A 433 -16.24 -3.86 16.63
CA SER A 433 -16.20 -4.22 15.23
C SER A 433 -15.19 -3.32 14.56
N TYR A 434 -14.06 -3.89 14.11
CA TYR A 434 -13.17 -3.26 13.16
C TYR A 434 -13.94 -3.06 11.85
N THR A 435 -14.79 -2.07 11.79
CA THR A 435 -15.30 -1.59 10.51
C THR A 435 -14.38 -0.46 10.10
N ASP A 436 -13.52 -0.80 9.17
CA ASP A 436 -12.71 0.12 8.40
C ASP A 436 -13.62 1.19 7.76
N THR A 437 -13.73 2.36 8.39
CA THR A 437 -14.37 3.52 7.79
C THR A 437 -13.35 4.25 6.92
N SER A 438 -12.83 3.56 5.91
CA SER A 438 -12.09 4.15 4.80
C SER A 438 -13.00 4.24 3.59
N SER A 439 -13.86 5.23 3.55
CA SER A 439 -14.45 5.75 2.30
C SER A 439 -13.78 7.05 1.91
#